data_ad8a3f0848f5f096a46fe4b7e538be63
#
_entry.id   ad8a3f0848f5f096a46fe4b7e538be63
#
_cell.length_a   1.000
_cell.length_b   1.000
_cell.length_c   1.000
_cell.angle_alpha   90.00
_cell.angle_beta   90.00
_cell.angle_gamma   90.00
#
_symmetry.space_group_name_H-M   'P 1'
#
loop_
_entity.id
_entity.type
_entity.pdbx_description
1 polymer ?
#
loop_
_entity_poly.entity_id
_entity_poly.type
_entity_poly.pdbx_seq_one_letter_code
_entity_poly.pdbx_strand_id
1 'polypeptide(L)'
;MTSPQLIADSYERYHFSVYLYIYNKVNNKEEAEDLSQDVFVRLMDYKRMLRPDTVKFFIYTISRNLVNDYLRRYYKKQEITSYMYDRTEV
;
A
#
# COMPACT_ATOMS: atom_id res chain seq x y z
N MET A 1 9.12 20.62 14.06
CA MET A 1 9.58 19.50 13.17
C MET A 1 9.25 19.88 11.73
N THR A 2 10.22 19.77 10.84
CA THR A 2 9.99 20.04 9.42
C THR A 2 9.29 18.84 8.75
N SER A 3 8.63 19.09 7.62
CA SER A 3 7.96 17.98 6.91
C SER A 3 8.93 16.87 6.49
N PRO A 4 10.14 17.13 5.97
CA PRO A 4 11.08 16.06 5.67
C PRO A 4 11.49 15.26 6.90
N GLN A 5 11.69 15.91 8.05
CA GLN A 5 12.01 15.23 9.30
C GLN A 5 10.85 14.37 9.76
N LEU A 6 9.63 14.88 9.63
CA LEU A 6 8.42 14.14 10.03
C LEU A 6 8.26 12.88 9.18
N ILE A 7 8.50 12.98 7.86
CA ILE A 7 8.40 11.83 6.97
C ILE A 7 9.48 10.80 7.29
N ALA A 8 10.73 11.23 7.50
CA ALA A 8 11.83 10.32 7.84
C ALA A 8 11.56 9.62 9.17
N ASP A 9 11.10 10.36 10.17
CA ASP A 9 10.78 9.80 11.49
C ASP A 9 9.61 8.81 11.37
N SER A 10 8.62 9.15 10.56
CA SER A 10 7.47 8.28 10.34
C SER A 10 7.86 7.00 9.63
N TYR A 11 8.79 7.09 8.68
CA TYR A 11 9.32 5.90 8.01
C TYR A 11 9.99 4.95 9.02
N GLU A 12 10.87 5.46 9.86
CA GLU A 12 11.51 4.64 10.88
C GLU A 12 10.50 3.99 11.81
N ARG A 13 9.50 4.75 12.22
CA ARG A 13 8.54 4.31 13.22
C ARG A 13 7.53 3.31 12.64
N TYR A 14 7.06 3.53 11.41
CA TYR A 14 5.89 2.82 10.88
C TYR A 14 6.18 1.87 9.73
N HIS A 15 7.36 1.90 9.10
CA HIS A 15 7.56 1.12 7.87
C HIS A 15 7.37 -0.39 8.07
N PHE A 16 7.81 -0.92 9.20
CA PHE A 16 7.65 -2.36 9.44
C PHE A 16 6.18 -2.71 9.71
N SER A 17 5.49 -1.90 10.49
CA SER A 17 4.06 -2.11 10.75
C SER A 17 3.23 -2.01 9.48
N VAL A 18 3.57 -1.06 8.61
CA VAL A 18 2.92 -0.90 7.32
C VAL A 18 3.17 -2.13 6.44
N TYR A 19 4.42 -2.60 6.40
CA TYR A 19 4.76 -3.81 5.64
C TYR A 19 3.93 -5.00 6.12
N LEU A 20 3.84 -5.23 7.43
CA LEU A 20 3.07 -6.32 7.99
C LEU A 20 1.59 -6.20 7.66
N TYR A 21 1.05 -5.00 7.76
CA TYR A 21 -0.35 -4.75 7.41
C TYR A 21 -0.63 -5.14 5.96
N ILE A 22 0.25 -4.69 5.05
CA ILE A 22 0.09 -4.96 3.63
C ILE A 22 0.30 -6.44 3.34
N TYR A 23 1.34 -7.04 3.93
CA TYR A 23 1.65 -8.45 3.72
C TYR A 23 0.46 -9.35 4.12
N ASN A 24 -0.18 -9.03 5.25
CA ASN A 24 -1.34 -9.80 5.69
C ASN A 24 -2.51 -9.73 4.73
N LYS A 25 -2.58 -8.68 3.91
CA LYS A 25 -3.65 -8.51 2.94
C LYS A 25 -3.35 -9.09 1.57
N VAL A 26 -2.10 -8.96 1.11
CA VAL A 26 -1.73 -9.37 -0.26
C VAL A 26 -1.06 -10.74 -0.31
N ASN A 27 -0.53 -11.23 0.79
CA ASN A 27 0.11 -12.56 0.91
C ASN A 27 1.23 -12.78 -0.11
N ASN A 28 1.97 -11.73 -0.42
CA ASN A 28 3.09 -11.79 -1.35
C ASN A 28 4.17 -10.84 -0.84
N LYS A 29 5.34 -11.39 -0.53
CA LYS A 29 6.42 -10.64 0.09
C LYS A 29 6.91 -9.49 -0.80
N GLU A 30 7.17 -9.78 -2.06
CA GLU A 30 7.69 -8.78 -3.00
C GLU A 30 6.70 -7.65 -3.22
N GLU A 31 5.43 -8.00 -3.41
CA GLU A 31 4.39 -7.00 -3.58
C GLU A 31 4.19 -6.17 -2.31
N ALA A 32 4.28 -6.80 -1.14
CA ALA A 32 4.16 -6.07 0.12
C ALA A 32 5.31 -5.09 0.30
N GLU A 33 6.54 -5.48 -0.06
CA GLU A 33 7.69 -4.59 0.00
C GLU A 33 7.51 -3.39 -0.94
N ASP A 34 7.09 -3.64 -2.17
CA ASP A 34 6.88 -2.58 -3.16
C ASP A 34 5.78 -1.62 -2.72
N LEU A 35 4.65 -2.18 -2.27
CA LEU A 35 3.52 -1.35 -1.85
C LEU A 35 3.86 -0.54 -0.59
N SER A 36 4.60 -1.12 0.36
CA SER A 36 4.96 -0.40 1.57
C SER A 36 5.91 0.77 1.26
N GLN A 37 6.82 0.60 0.32
CA GLN A 37 7.67 1.69 -0.12
C GLN A 37 6.84 2.78 -0.81
N ASP A 38 5.90 2.36 -1.64
CA ASP A 38 5.03 3.29 -2.36
C ASP A 38 4.20 4.15 -1.40
N VAL A 39 3.80 3.58 -0.26
CA VAL A 39 3.08 4.35 0.77
C VAL A 39 3.87 5.60 1.17
N PHE A 40 5.17 5.44 1.44
CA PHE A 40 5.99 6.56 1.91
C PHE A 40 6.36 7.51 0.79
N VAL A 41 6.48 7.02 -0.44
CA VAL A 41 6.66 7.88 -1.61
C VAL A 41 5.42 8.77 -1.79
N ARG A 42 4.23 8.19 -1.70
CA ARG A 42 2.98 8.95 -1.82
C ARG A 42 2.75 9.90 -0.66
N LEU A 43 3.25 9.54 0.52
CA LEU A 43 3.16 10.42 1.68
C LEU A 43 3.82 11.78 1.41
N MET A 44 4.87 11.79 0.61
CA MET A 44 5.57 13.02 0.25
C MET A 44 4.69 14.01 -0.49
N ASP A 45 3.69 13.53 -1.22
CA ASP A 45 2.75 14.41 -1.93
C ASP A 45 1.90 15.24 -0.97
N TYR A 46 1.79 14.79 0.28
CA TYR A 46 0.97 15.45 1.30
C TYR A 46 1.81 16.20 2.33
N LYS A 47 3.11 16.42 2.05
CA LYS A 47 4.06 16.97 3.03
C LYS A 47 3.61 18.25 3.68
N ARG A 48 2.87 19.09 2.94
CA ARG A 48 2.40 20.38 3.46
C ARG A 48 1.24 20.21 4.45
N MET A 49 0.57 19.09 4.41
CA MET A 49 -0.60 18.81 5.25
C MET A 49 -0.27 17.95 6.46
N LEU A 50 0.93 17.38 6.50
CA LEU A 50 1.29 16.44 7.54
C LEU A 50 1.61 17.13 8.85
N ARG A 51 1.10 16.54 9.94
CA ARG A 51 1.38 16.95 11.30
C ARG A 51 1.68 15.70 12.12
N PRO A 52 2.41 15.84 13.24
CA PRO A 52 2.71 14.66 14.07
C PRO A 52 1.46 13.90 14.53
N ASP A 53 0.35 14.58 14.75
CA ASP A 53 -0.89 13.96 15.22
C ASP A 53 -1.73 13.34 14.10
N THR A 54 -1.48 13.68 12.83
CA THR A 54 -2.26 13.19 11.70
C THR A 54 -1.49 12.28 10.76
N VAL A 55 -0.16 12.21 10.86
CA VAL A 55 0.67 11.49 9.89
C VAL A 55 0.32 10.01 9.85
N LYS A 56 0.02 9.40 10.99
CA LYS A 56 -0.36 7.99 11.06
C LYS A 56 -1.65 7.73 10.28
N PHE A 57 -2.62 8.64 10.38
CA PHE A 57 -3.86 8.55 9.62
C PHE A 57 -3.59 8.54 8.12
N PHE A 58 -2.74 9.45 7.63
CA PHE A 58 -2.37 9.49 6.22
C PHE A 58 -1.70 8.20 5.78
N ILE A 59 -0.76 7.70 6.59
CA ILE A 59 -0.02 6.47 6.26
C ILE A 59 -0.97 5.30 6.07
N TYR A 60 -1.89 5.07 7.02
CA TYR A 60 -2.78 3.91 6.93
C TYR A 60 -3.91 4.10 5.93
N THR A 61 -4.33 5.34 5.66
CA THR A 61 -5.29 5.61 4.60
C THR A 61 -4.67 5.30 3.23
N ILE A 62 -3.43 5.74 3.00
CA ILE A 62 -2.71 5.45 1.75
C ILE A 62 -2.49 3.94 1.62
N SER A 63 -2.07 3.28 2.70
CA SER A 63 -1.83 1.84 2.72
C SER A 63 -3.08 1.07 2.34
N ARG A 64 -4.22 1.41 2.94
CA ARG A 64 -5.49 0.75 2.65
C ARG A 64 -5.90 0.95 1.20
N ASN A 65 -5.74 2.17 0.69
CA ASN A 65 -6.11 2.46 -0.69
C ASN A 65 -5.25 1.68 -1.68
N LEU A 66 -3.94 1.57 -1.42
CA LEU A 66 -3.03 0.81 -2.27
C LEU A 66 -3.34 -0.69 -2.22
N VAL A 67 -3.64 -1.22 -1.04
CA VAL A 67 -4.01 -2.63 -0.89
C VAL A 67 -5.30 -2.91 -1.64
N ASN A 68 -6.31 -2.07 -1.46
CA ASN A 68 -7.60 -2.28 -2.13
C ASN A 68 -7.45 -2.22 -3.65
N ASP A 69 -6.64 -1.30 -4.15
CA ASP A 69 -6.38 -1.17 -5.58
C ASP A 69 -5.65 -2.40 -6.12
N TYR A 70 -4.64 -2.89 -5.38
CA TYR A 70 -3.91 -4.10 -5.75
C TYR A 70 -4.85 -5.32 -5.79
N LEU A 71 -5.66 -5.51 -4.75
CA LEU A 71 -6.56 -6.66 -4.68
C LEU A 71 -7.61 -6.61 -5.77
N ARG A 72 -8.12 -5.43 -6.09
CA ARG A 72 -9.09 -5.26 -7.16
C ARG A 72 -8.50 -5.70 -8.51
N ARG A 73 -7.27 -5.29 -8.80
CA ARG A 73 -6.59 -5.70 -10.03
C ARG A 73 -6.30 -7.19 -10.04
N TYR A 74 -5.88 -7.73 -8.91
CA TYR A 74 -5.54 -9.15 -8.77
C TYR A 74 -6.76 -10.02 -9.05
N TYR A 75 -7.88 -9.73 -8.40
CA TYR A 75 -9.10 -10.51 -8.58
C TYR A 75 -9.69 -10.36 -9.98
N LYS A 76 -9.62 -9.19 -10.54
CA LYS A 76 -10.08 -8.96 -11.90
C LYS A 76 -9.26 -9.77 -12.90
N LYS A 77 -7.95 -9.82 -12.72
CA LYS A 77 -7.06 -10.61 -13.58
C LYS A 77 -7.38 -12.10 -13.48
N GLN A 78 -7.59 -12.62 -12.27
CA GLN A 78 -7.97 -14.02 -12.08
C GLN A 78 -9.33 -14.33 -12.69
N GLU A 79 -10.28 -13.43 -12.56
CA GLU A 79 -11.61 -13.60 -13.15
C GLU A 79 -11.54 -13.73 -14.67
N ILE A 80 -10.75 -12.87 -15.32
CA ILE A 80 -10.56 -12.93 -16.77
C ILE A 80 -9.87 -14.23 -17.17
N THR A 81 -8.83 -14.64 -16.44
CA THR A 81 -8.12 -15.88 -16.72
C THR A 81 -9.03 -17.08 -16.58
N SER A 82 -9.83 -17.12 -15.53
CA SER A 82 -10.79 -18.20 -15.31
C SER A 82 -11.83 -18.28 -16.42
N TYR A 83 -12.33 -17.14 -16.83
CA TYR A 83 -13.31 -17.05 -17.93
C TYR A 83 -12.71 -17.58 -19.22
N MET A 84 -11.49 -17.20 -19.56
CA MET A 84 -10.82 -17.67 -20.78
C MET A 84 -10.54 -19.16 -20.72
N TYR A 85 -10.13 -19.67 -19.54
CA TYR A 85 -9.88 -21.10 -19.36
C TYR A 85 -11.14 -21.92 -19.58
N ASP A 86 -12.26 -21.48 -19.02
CA ASP A 86 -13.54 -22.17 -19.19
C ASP A 86 -13.98 -22.22 -20.66
N ARG A 87 -13.68 -21.18 -21.43
CA ARG A 87 -14.03 -21.14 -22.85
C ARG A 87 -13.16 -22.06 -23.69
N THR A 88 -11.92 -22.32 -23.27
CA THR A 88 -11.01 -23.18 -24.04
C THR A 88 -11.26 -24.66 -23.78
N GLU A 89 -11.98 -25.01 -22.73
CA GLU A 89 -12.29 -26.41 -22.41
C GLU A 89 -13.45 -27.00 -23.19
N VAL A 90 -14.11 -26.23 -24.00
CA VAL A 90 -15.29 -26.71 -24.76
C VAL A 90 -14.88 -27.61 -25.94
#